data_d42a5aa83ad8e40dc77fd09a5ce74f86
#
_entry.id   d42a5aa83ad8e40dc77fd09a5ce74f86
#
_cell.length_a   1.000
_cell.length_b   1.000
_cell.length_c   1.000
_cell.angle_alpha   90.00
_cell.angle_beta   90.00
_cell.angle_gamma   90.00
#
_symmetry.space_group_name_H-M   'P 1'
#
loop_
_entity.id
_entity.type
_entity.pdbx_description
1 polymer ?
#
loop_
_entity_poly.entity_id
_entity_poly.type
_entity_poly.pdbx_seq_one_letter_code
_entity_poly.pdbx_strand_id
1 'polypeptide(L)'
;MTKVVTLAHYYTTPEIQELADKVGDSLELSLYARDAQADVIVFAGVRFMAETAKILNPQTKVVLPHTGSTCSLVTMTDITKLQKWREEHADYVHVAYVNSSAEHKALADWIVTSRNVDDIIAHLYAEGKKVIYSPDRNMGAYLNFEYGYDMPLWEAVCEVHDKFNQQALDEAYASVSGAKFLIAH
;
A
#
# COMPACT_ATOMS: atom_id res chain seq x y z
N MET A 1 -24.17 -24.04 -1.07
CA MET A 1 -24.21 -22.75 -1.80
C MET A 1 -22.80 -22.16 -1.77
N THR A 2 -22.29 -21.71 -2.92
CA THR A 2 -20.97 -21.02 -2.97
C THR A 2 -21.10 -19.66 -2.30
N LYS A 3 -20.27 -19.41 -1.27
CA LYS A 3 -20.25 -18.12 -0.58
C LYS A 3 -19.33 -17.16 -1.35
N VAL A 4 -19.94 -16.13 -1.93
CA VAL A 4 -19.22 -15.05 -2.63
C VAL A 4 -19.21 -13.82 -1.73
N VAL A 5 -18.07 -13.16 -1.62
CA VAL A 5 -17.90 -11.88 -0.90
C VAL A 5 -17.31 -10.86 -1.85
N THR A 6 -17.93 -9.70 -1.93
CA THR A 6 -17.49 -8.56 -2.73
C THR A 6 -16.86 -7.49 -1.84
N LEU A 7 -15.62 -7.13 -2.11
CA LEU A 7 -14.88 -6.09 -1.41
C LEU A 7 -14.64 -4.92 -2.35
N ALA A 8 -14.87 -3.70 -1.89
CA ALA A 8 -14.65 -2.49 -2.67
C ALA A 8 -13.76 -1.48 -1.93
N HIS A 9 -12.73 -0.99 -2.60
CA HIS A 9 -11.91 0.08 -2.04
C HIS A 9 -12.64 1.42 -2.15
N TYR A 10 -12.37 2.35 -1.24
CA TYR A 10 -12.94 3.70 -1.22
C TYR A 10 -12.76 4.48 -2.54
N TYR A 11 -11.81 4.11 -3.40
CA TYR A 11 -11.58 4.76 -4.70
C TYR A 11 -12.54 4.28 -5.80
N THR A 12 -13.35 3.26 -5.52
CA THR A 12 -14.36 2.81 -6.50
C THR A 12 -15.55 3.78 -6.55
N THR A 13 -16.30 3.73 -7.64
CA THR A 13 -17.50 4.58 -7.76
C THR A 13 -18.56 4.20 -6.73
N PRO A 14 -19.46 5.12 -6.35
CA PRO A 14 -20.54 4.83 -5.39
C PRO A 14 -21.35 3.59 -5.74
N GLU A 15 -21.66 3.39 -7.03
CA GLU A 15 -22.44 2.24 -7.50
C GLU A 15 -21.73 0.90 -7.23
N ILE A 16 -20.40 0.87 -7.30
CA ILE A 16 -19.61 -0.31 -6.95
C ILE A 16 -19.56 -0.51 -5.44
N GLN A 17 -19.44 0.59 -4.68
CA GLN A 17 -19.46 0.52 -3.22
C GLN A 17 -20.79 0.00 -2.66
N GLU A 18 -21.92 0.38 -3.28
CA GLU A 18 -23.27 -0.09 -2.91
C GLU A 18 -23.47 -1.60 -3.15
N LEU A 19 -22.73 -2.19 -4.09
CA LEU A 19 -22.77 -3.62 -4.38
C LEU A 19 -21.84 -4.46 -3.50
N ALA A 20 -20.98 -3.81 -2.70
CA ALA A 20 -19.97 -4.51 -1.91
C ALA A 20 -20.48 -4.94 -0.54
N ASP A 21 -20.09 -6.12 -0.10
CA ASP A 21 -20.33 -6.60 1.28
C ASP A 21 -19.50 -5.81 2.30
N LYS A 22 -18.33 -5.31 1.87
CA LYS A 22 -17.46 -4.45 2.68
C LYS A 22 -16.77 -3.40 1.81
N VAL A 23 -16.86 -2.15 2.24
CA VAL A 23 -16.07 -1.02 1.71
C VAL A 23 -15.02 -0.64 2.75
N GLY A 24 -13.81 -0.31 2.32
CA GLY A 24 -12.72 0.02 3.23
C GLY A 24 -11.43 0.43 2.54
N ASP A 25 -10.41 0.68 3.36
CA ASP A 25 -9.02 0.85 2.89
C ASP A 25 -8.31 -0.51 2.67
N SER A 26 -7.06 -0.44 2.23
CA SER A 26 -6.27 -1.65 1.91
C SER A 26 -6.10 -2.58 3.12
N LEU A 27 -5.92 -2.03 4.33
CA LEU A 27 -5.74 -2.84 5.54
C LEU A 27 -7.06 -3.46 5.98
N GLU A 28 -8.14 -2.66 6.07
CA GLU A 28 -9.47 -3.15 6.45
C GLU A 28 -9.94 -4.27 5.53
N LEU A 29 -9.81 -4.08 4.20
CA LEU A 29 -10.22 -5.07 3.23
C LEU A 29 -9.37 -6.35 3.30
N SER A 30 -8.06 -6.22 3.56
CA SER A 30 -7.17 -7.36 3.74
C SER A 30 -7.54 -8.19 4.97
N LEU A 31 -7.82 -7.53 6.11
CA LEU A 31 -8.26 -8.17 7.33
C LEU A 31 -9.64 -8.83 7.16
N TYR A 32 -10.58 -8.11 6.54
CA TYR A 32 -11.90 -8.67 6.25
C TYR A 32 -11.81 -9.88 5.31
N ALA A 33 -11.01 -9.79 4.25
CA ALA A 33 -10.77 -10.92 3.34
C ALA A 33 -10.27 -12.16 4.08
N ARG A 34 -9.28 -11.99 5.00
CA ARG A 34 -8.73 -13.09 5.81
C ARG A 34 -9.81 -13.79 6.63
N ASP A 35 -10.73 -13.02 7.22
CA ASP A 35 -11.71 -13.54 8.18
C ASP A 35 -13.05 -13.94 7.53
N ALA A 36 -13.25 -13.63 6.25
CA ALA A 36 -14.54 -13.79 5.55
C ALA A 36 -14.98 -15.24 5.34
N GLN A 37 -14.06 -16.23 5.37
CA GLN A 37 -14.34 -17.64 5.10
C GLN A 37 -15.21 -17.82 3.83
N ALA A 38 -14.81 -17.17 2.73
CA ALA A 38 -15.52 -17.18 1.46
C ALA A 38 -14.92 -18.21 0.50
N ASP A 39 -15.75 -18.78 -0.37
CA ASP A 39 -15.29 -19.62 -1.49
C ASP A 39 -14.71 -18.76 -2.61
N VAL A 40 -15.29 -17.57 -2.80
CA VAL A 40 -14.86 -16.60 -3.81
C VAL A 40 -14.85 -15.19 -3.20
N ILE A 41 -13.78 -14.46 -3.42
CA ILE A 41 -13.68 -13.03 -3.13
C ILE A 41 -13.64 -12.28 -4.45
N VAL A 42 -14.56 -11.38 -4.69
CA VAL A 42 -14.51 -10.40 -5.80
C VAL A 42 -13.91 -9.12 -5.23
N PHE A 43 -12.79 -8.69 -5.77
CA PHE A 43 -12.07 -7.52 -5.25
C PHE A 43 -12.17 -6.34 -6.23
N ALA A 44 -13.05 -5.38 -5.95
CA ALA A 44 -13.17 -4.14 -6.68
C ALA A 44 -12.15 -3.12 -6.15
N GLY A 45 -10.98 -3.10 -6.77
CA GLY A 45 -9.84 -2.26 -6.40
C GLY A 45 -8.69 -2.47 -7.37
N VAL A 46 -7.47 -2.13 -6.94
CA VAL A 46 -6.26 -2.35 -7.75
C VAL A 46 -5.66 -3.73 -7.50
N ARG A 47 -4.89 -4.18 -8.48
CA ARG A 47 -4.36 -5.55 -8.55
C ARG A 47 -3.63 -6.00 -7.28
N PHE A 48 -2.74 -5.16 -6.71
CA PHE A 48 -1.96 -5.53 -5.53
C PHE A 48 -2.83 -5.82 -4.29
N MET A 49 -4.03 -5.24 -4.19
CA MET A 49 -4.99 -5.53 -3.12
C MET A 49 -5.60 -6.91 -3.28
N ALA A 50 -5.99 -7.29 -4.51
CA ALA A 50 -6.46 -8.63 -4.82
C ALA A 50 -5.37 -9.68 -4.60
N GLU A 51 -4.11 -9.36 -4.93
CA GLU A 51 -2.95 -10.20 -4.63
C GLU A 51 -2.75 -10.37 -3.12
N THR A 52 -2.86 -9.29 -2.35
CA THR A 52 -2.79 -9.36 -0.88
C THR A 52 -3.91 -10.24 -0.30
N ALA A 53 -5.15 -10.06 -0.78
CA ALA A 53 -6.28 -10.90 -0.40
C ALA A 53 -6.01 -12.38 -0.73
N LYS A 54 -5.39 -12.67 -1.87
CA LYS A 54 -5.02 -14.03 -2.27
C LYS A 54 -3.90 -14.61 -1.41
N ILE A 55 -2.89 -13.83 -1.04
CA ILE A 55 -1.80 -14.25 -0.13
C ILE A 55 -2.37 -14.66 1.22
N LEU A 56 -3.30 -13.87 1.76
CA LEU A 56 -3.93 -14.15 3.05
C LEU A 56 -4.96 -15.29 3.01
N ASN A 57 -5.46 -15.63 1.82
CA ASN A 57 -6.46 -16.67 1.59
C ASN A 57 -6.03 -17.62 0.47
N PRO A 58 -4.99 -18.44 0.66
CA PRO A 58 -4.41 -19.23 -0.43
C PRO A 58 -5.36 -20.26 -1.04
N GLN A 59 -6.40 -20.69 -0.32
CA GLN A 59 -7.40 -21.64 -0.82
C GLN A 59 -8.62 -20.96 -1.48
N THR A 60 -8.85 -19.67 -1.22
CA THR A 60 -9.98 -18.93 -1.74
C THR A 60 -9.71 -18.45 -3.17
N LYS A 61 -10.70 -18.53 -4.04
CA LYS A 61 -10.64 -17.93 -5.38
C LYS A 61 -10.80 -16.41 -5.25
N VAL A 62 -9.78 -15.65 -5.62
CA VAL A 62 -9.86 -14.17 -5.70
C VAL A 62 -10.01 -13.74 -7.15
N VAL A 63 -11.00 -12.91 -7.42
CA VAL A 63 -11.35 -12.39 -8.75
C VAL A 63 -11.15 -10.88 -8.75
N LEU A 64 -10.34 -10.39 -9.66
CA LEU A 64 -10.20 -8.98 -9.97
C LEU A 64 -11.00 -8.68 -11.25
N PRO A 65 -12.10 -7.89 -11.17
CA PRO A 65 -12.97 -7.65 -12.32
C PRO A 65 -12.29 -6.95 -13.50
N HIS A 66 -11.32 -6.08 -13.22
CA HIS A 66 -10.56 -5.36 -14.24
C HIS A 66 -9.05 -5.52 -14.02
N THR A 67 -8.42 -6.33 -14.87
CA THR A 67 -6.99 -6.69 -14.75
C THR A 67 -6.02 -5.53 -15.01
N GLY A 68 -6.48 -4.46 -15.67
CA GLY A 68 -5.71 -3.24 -15.92
C GLY A 68 -5.66 -2.27 -14.74
N SER A 69 -6.41 -2.52 -13.66
CA SER A 69 -6.36 -1.68 -12.46
C SER A 69 -5.03 -1.89 -11.74
N THR A 70 -4.15 -0.89 -11.79
CA THR A 70 -2.80 -0.96 -11.19
C THR A 70 -2.44 0.32 -10.46
N CYS A 71 -1.28 0.35 -9.82
CA CYS A 71 -0.74 1.48 -9.07
C CYS A 71 0.64 1.83 -9.63
N SER A 72 0.98 3.12 -9.72
CA SER A 72 2.28 3.58 -10.21
C SER A 72 3.45 3.01 -9.39
N LEU A 73 3.31 2.87 -8.09
CA LEU A 73 4.33 2.22 -7.24
C LEU A 73 4.64 0.79 -7.69
N VAL A 74 3.65 0.05 -8.20
CA VAL A 74 3.83 -1.29 -8.74
C VAL A 74 4.48 -1.24 -10.12
N THR A 75 3.98 -0.37 -11.02
CA THR A 75 4.47 -0.30 -12.40
C THR A 75 5.85 0.32 -12.53
N MET A 76 6.26 1.17 -11.60
CA MET A 76 7.59 1.78 -11.53
C MET A 76 8.64 0.88 -10.85
N THR A 77 8.23 -0.26 -10.28
CA THR A 77 9.15 -1.17 -9.60
C THR A 77 9.54 -2.33 -10.52
N ASP A 78 10.78 -2.31 -11.00
CA ASP A 78 11.41 -3.43 -11.69
C ASP A 78 11.85 -4.47 -10.65
N ILE A 79 11.23 -5.64 -10.66
CA ILE A 79 11.46 -6.70 -9.67
C ILE A 79 12.90 -7.24 -9.73
N THR A 80 13.51 -7.31 -10.92
CA THR A 80 14.90 -7.77 -11.05
C THR A 80 15.88 -6.79 -10.39
N LYS A 81 15.65 -5.49 -10.57
CA LYS A 81 16.46 -4.46 -9.91
C LYS A 81 16.20 -4.43 -8.41
N LEU A 82 14.97 -4.60 -7.97
CA LEU A 82 14.62 -4.66 -6.56
C LEU A 82 15.29 -5.85 -5.86
N GLN A 83 15.29 -7.03 -6.50
CA GLN A 83 15.96 -8.21 -5.99
C GLN A 83 17.46 -7.95 -5.80
N LYS A 84 18.13 -7.36 -6.80
CA LYS A 84 19.54 -6.99 -6.69
C LYS A 84 19.79 -5.97 -5.55
N TRP A 85 18.95 -4.94 -5.46
CA TRP A 85 19.03 -3.96 -4.38
C TRP A 85 18.83 -4.60 -2.99
N ARG A 86 17.92 -5.59 -2.87
CA ARG A 86 17.74 -6.38 -1.64
C ARG A 86 18.98 -7.22 -1.31
N GLU A 87 19.64 -7.79 -2.31
CA GLU A 87 20.90 -8.54 -2.14
C GLU A 87 22.05 -7.63 -1.68
N GLU A 88 22.12 -6.41 -2.21
CA GLU A 88 23.11 -5.38 -1.78
C GLU A 88 22.90 -4.93 -0.32
N HIS A 89 21.69 -5.12 0.22
CA HIS A 89 21.30 -4.80 1.60
C HIS A 89 20.94 -6.05 2.39
N ALA A 90 21.67 -7.16 2.21
CA ALA A 90 21.33 -8.45 2.80
C ALA A 90 21.27 -8.47 4.34
N ASP A 91 22.00 -7.56 5.01
CA ASP A 91 22.01 -7.38 6.47
C ASP A 91 20.92 -6.42 6.99
N TYR A 92 20.07 -5.88 6.11
CA TYR A 92 18.95 -5.02 6.47
C TYR A 92 17.64 -5.80 6.54
N VAL A 93 16.72 -5.34 7.36
CA VAL A 93 15.31 -5.77 7.32
C VAL A 93 14.59 -4.97 6.23
N HIS A 94 13.98 -5.66 5.29
CA HIS A 94 13.24 -5.03 4.21
C HIS A 94 11.78 -4.82 4.60
N VAL A 95 11.38 -3.57 4.78
CA VAL A 95 10.00 -3.17 5.02
C VAL A 95 9.39 -2.69 3.72
N ALA A 96 8.31 -3.32 3.28
CA ALA A 96 7.62 -2.94 2.05
C ALA A 96 6.20 -2.42 2.33
N TYR A 97 5.88 -1.28 1.75
CA TYR A 97 4.53 -0.73 1.75
C TYR A 97 3.58 -1.63 0.96
N VAL A 98 2.37 -1.79 1.44
CA VAL A 98 1.36 -2.71 0.88
C VAL A 98 1.05 -2.47 -0.60
N ASN A 99 1.24 -1.24 -1.09
CA ASN A 99 1.10 -0.89 -2.51
C ASN A 99 2.28 -1.43 -3.36
N SER A 100 2.46 -2.72 -3.32
CA SER A 100 3.51 -3.49 -3.99
C SER A 100 2.94 -4.79 -4.56
N SER A 101 3.56 -5.33 -5.62
CA SER A 101 3.13 -6.60 -6.21
C SER A 101 3.39 -7.79 -5.28
N ALA A 102 2.80 -8.94 -5.59
CA ALA A 102 3.06 -10.18 -4.84
C ALA A 102 4.55 -10.58 -4.88
N GLU A 103 5.20 -10.41 -6.04
CA GLU A 103 6.63 -10.66 -6.23
C GLU A 103 7.49 -9.73 -5.36
N HIS A 104 7.11 -8.46 -5.28
CA HIS A 104 7.78 -7.48 -4.41
C HIS A 104 7.64 -7.89 -2.94
N LYS A 105 6.41 -8.24 -2.51
CA LYS A 105 6.12 -8.69 -1.15
C LYS A 105 6.94 -9.93 -0.76
N ALA A 106 7.21 -10.82 -1.71
CA ALA A 106 8.02 -12.02 -1.49
C ALA A 106 9.51 -11.71 -1.21
N LEU A 107 9.99 -10.51 -1.55
CA LEU A 107 11.35 -10.03 -1.26
C LEU A 107 11.43 -9.27 0.07
N ALA A 108 10.30 -8.97 0.71
CA ALA A 108 10.25 -8.19 1.93
C ALA A 108 10.12 -9.07 3.18
N ASP A 109 10.66 -8.59 4.29
CA ASP A 109 10.54 -9.23 5.60
C ASP A 109 9.25 -8.78 6.31
N TRP A 110 8.84 -7.53 6.08
CA TRP A 110 7.62 -6.93 6.64
C TRP A 110 6.81 -6.21 5.58
N ILE A 111 5.47 -6.35 5.66
CA ILE A 111 4.53 -5.58 4.85
C ILE A 111 3.77 -4.62 5.75
N VAL A 112 3.80 -3.34 5.41
CA VAL A 112 3.19 -2.28 6.20
C VAL A 112 2.16 -1.49 5.40
N THR A 113 1.29 -0.80 6.14
CA THR A 113 0.34 0.19 5.61
C THR A 113 0.59 1.54 6.25
N SER A 114 -0.04 2.62 5.78
CA SER A 114 0.04 3.94 6.39
C SER A 114 -0.42 3.98 7.86
N ARG A 115 -1.19 2.98 8.31
CA ARG A 115 -1.67 2.90 9.71
C ARG A 115 -0.68 2.31 10.70
N ASN A 116 0.30 1.53 10.24
CA ASN A 116 1.18 0.78 11.13
C ASN A 116 2.67 0.89 10.79
N VAL A 117 3.03 1.66 9.77
CA VAL A 117 4.42 1.80 9.33
C VAL A 117 5.30 2.41 10.43
N ASP A 118 4.80 3.42 11.14
CA ASP A 118 5.51 4.11 12.21
C ASP A 118 5.86 3.14 13.35
N ASP A 119 4.88 2.38 13.82
CA ASP A 119 5.04 1.43 14.92
C ASP A 119 6.03 0.29 14.55
N ILE A 120 5.92 -0.24 13.33
CA ILE A 120 6.76 -1.35 12.87
C ILE A 120 8.22 -0.88 12.70
N ILE A 121 8.44 0.29 12.09
CA ILE A 121 9.81 0.80 11.91
C ILE A 121 10.42 1.18 13.27
N ALA A 122 9.66 1.84 14.15
CA ALA A 122 10.12 2.15 15.50
C ALA A 122 10.49 0.88 16.29
N HIS A 123 9.70 -0.16 16.19
CA HIS A 123 10.00 -1.46 16.80
C HIS A 123 11.32 -2.05 16.27
N LEU A 124 11.53 -2.05 14.96
CA LEU A 124 12.74 -2.58 14.34
C LEU A 124 14.00 -1.78 14.77
N TYR A 125 13.90 -0.46 14.80
CA TYR A 125 15.01 0.38 15.29
C TYR A 125 15.29 0.17 16.78
N ALA A 126 14.25 -0.02 17.61
CA ALA A 126 14.42 -0.35 19.02
C ALA A 126 15.12 -1.69 19.24
N GLU A 127 14.99 -2.64 18.30
CA GLU A 127 15.73 -3.91 18.28
C GLU A 127 17.15 -3.78 17.69
N GLY A 128 17.58 -2.57 17.31
CA GLY A 128 18.89 -2.32 16.70
C GLY A 128 19.02 -2.85 15.26
N LYS A 129 17.90 -3.04 14.54
CA LYS A 129 17.91 -3.49 13.15
C LYS A 129 18.24 -2.33 12.21
N LYS A 130 18.95 -2.63 11.15
CA LYS A 130 19.04 -1.76 9.99
C LYS A 130 17.83 -2.01 9.11
N VAL A 131 17.19 -0.98 8.59
CA VAL A 131 15.96 -1.07 7.82
C VAL A 131 16.15 -0.47 6.43
N ILE A 132 15.65 -1.14 5.38
CA ILE A 132 15.44 -0.58 4.05
C ILE A 132 13.94 -0.48 3.79
N TYR A 133 13.52 0.54 3.03
CA TYR A 133 12.12 0.81 2.79
C TYR A 133 11.77 0.93 1.30
N SER A 134 10.66 0.33 0.89
CA SER A 134 10.15 0.33 -0.48
C SER A 134 8.62 0.27 -0.53
N PRO A 135 7.96 0.52 -1.67
CA PRO A 135 8.46 1.19 -2.85
C PRO A 135 8.34 2.71 -2.78
N ASP A 136 7.55 3.30 -1.87
CA ASP A 136 7.25 4.73 -1.85
C ASP A 136 8.41 5.52 -1.19
N ARG A 137 9.23 6.15 -2.05
CA ARG A 137 10.32 7.03 -1.61
C ARG A 137 9.82 8.20 -0.76
N ASN A 138 8.67 8.79 -1.10
CA ASN A 138 8.17 9.97 -0.41
C ASN A 138 7.75 9.63 1.03
N MET A 139 7.07 8.50 1.23
CA MET A 139 6.75 8.00 2.57
C MET A 139 8.02 7.66 3.36
N GLY A 140 8.97 6.95 2.74
CA GLY A 140 10.24 6.63 3.39
C GLY A 140 11.06 7.86 3.76
N ALA A 141 11.08 8.89 2.90
CA ALA A 141 11.76 10.17 3.19
C ALA A 141 11.10 10.93 4.34
N TYR A 142 9.76 10.93 4.40
CA TYR A 142 9.03 11.48 5.53
C TYR A 142 9.41 10.79 6.85
N LEU A 143 9.43 9.46 6.88
CA LEU A 143 9.79 8.68 8.06
C LEU A 143 11.24 8.95 8.50
N ASN A 144 12.17 9.03 7.55
CA ASN A 144 13.57 9.40 7.84
C ASN A 144 13.66 10.80 8.44
N PHE A 145 12.92 11.76 7.89
CA PHE A 145 12.92 13.15 8.38
C PHE A 145 12.28 13.29 9.76
N GLU A 146 11.07 12.73 9.94
CA GLU A 146 10.27 12.92 11.13
C GLU A 146 10.87 12.23 12.36
N TYR A 147 11.42 11.02 12.17
CA TYR A 147 11.93 10.20 13.27
C TYR A 147 13.47 10.13 13.35
N GLY A 148 14.17 10.80 12.44
CA GLY A 148 15.63 10.80 12.40
C GLY A 148 16.25 9.47 11.98
N TYR A 149 15.53 8.69 11.16
CA TYR A 149 16.04 7.44 10.59
C TYR A 149 16.91 7.69 9.37
N ASP A 150 17.67 6.68 8.97
CA ASP A 150 18.62 6.72 7.85
C ASP A 150 18.39 5.55 6.86
N MET A 151 17.14 5.13 6.71
CA MET A 151 16.79 4.01 5.85
C MET A 151 17.19 4.28 4.38
N PRO A 152 17.92 3.37 3.72
CA PRO A 152 17.98 3.35 2.26
C PRO A 152 16.57 3.16 1.67
N LEU A 153 16.25 3.97 0.65
CA LEU A 153 14.92 4.03 0.05
C LEU A 153 14.95 3.53 -1.39
N TRP A 154 13.93 2.80 -1.79
CA TRP A 154 13.70 2.44 -3.18
C TRP A 154 13.17 3.64 -3.98
N GLU A 155 13.66 3.83 -5.21
CA GLU A 155 13.37 4.99 -6.06
C GLU A 155 12.07 4.83 -6.87
N ALA A 156 10.93 4.66 -6.20
CA ALA A 156 9.62 4.74 -6.82
C ALA A 156 8.73 5.74 -6.09
N VAL A 157 7.78 6.35 -6.78
CA VAL A 157 6.87 7.34 -6.23
C VAL A 157 5.42 7.02 -6.60
N CYS A 158 4.50 7.39 -5.72
CA CYS A 158 3.09 7.44 -6.07
C CYS A 158 2.83 8.69 -6.92
N GLU A 159 2.31 8.53 -8.14
CA GLU A 159 1.99 9.67 -9.03
C GLU A 159 0.99 10.64 -8.41
N VAL A 160 0.13 10.16 -7.50
CA VAL A 160 -0.83 10.99 -6.79
C VAL A 160 -0.13 11.79 -5.71
N HIS A 161 0.69 11.14 -4.86
CA HIS A 161 1.42 11.82 -3.78
C HIS A 161 2.41 12.86 -4.31
N ASP A 162 3.07 12.56 -5.42
CA ASP A 162 4.07 13.45 -6.03
C ASP A 162 3.47 14.76 -6.57
N LYS A 163 2.14 14.82 -6.72
CA LYS A 163 1.42 16.05 -7.08
C LYS A 163 1.13 16.96 -5.88
N PHE A 164 1.20 16.43 -4.65
CA PHE A 164 1.02 17.24 -3.44
C PHE A 164 2.33 17.94 -3.11
N ASN A 165 2.39 19.23 -3.44
CA ASN A 165 3.54 20.08 -3.17
C ASN A 165 3.07 21.42 -2.58
N GLN A 166 4.00 22.24 -2.09
CA GLN A 166 3.68 23.52 -1.45
C GLN A 166 2.89 24.45 -2.37
N GLN A 167 3.23 24.49 -3.66
CA GLN A 167 2.52 25.35 -4.63
C GLN A 167 1.06 24.92 -4.77
N ALA A 168 0.77 23.63 -4.93
CA ALA A 168 -0.60 23.14 -5.04
C ALA A 168 -1.41 23.43 -3.77
N LEU A 169 -0.77 23.36 -2.60
CA LEU A 169 -1.39 23.72 -1.32
C LEU A 169 -1.70 25.21 -1.25
N ASP A 170 -0.75 26.06 -1.63
CA ASP A 170 -0.91 27.53 -1.64
C ASP A 170 -2.03 27.95 -2.60
N GLU A 171 -2.10 27.34 -3.79
CA GLU A 171 -3.18 27.56 -4.78
C GLU A 171 -4.55 27.12 -4.21
N ALA A 172 -4.60 25.97 -3.52
CA ALA A 172 -5.83 25.51 -2.87
C ALA A 172 -6.28 26.49 -1.78
N TYR A 173 -5.38 26.95 -0.90
CA TYR A 173 -5.70 27.95 0.11
C TYR A 173 -6.13 29.30 -0.48
N ALA A 174 -5.52 29.74 -1.58
CA ALA A 174 -5.89 30.97 -2.27
C ALA A 174 -7.27 30.88 -2.93
N SER A 175 -7.70 29.70 -3.36
CA SER A 175 -8.99 29.48 -4.05
C SER A 175 -10.20 29.52 -3.13
N VAL A 176 -10.03 29.30 -1.81
CA VAL A 176 -11.14 29.17 -0.85
C VAL A 176 -10.85 29.94 0.43
N SER A 177 -11.43 31.14 0.56
CA SER A 177 -11.26 31.99 1.75
C SER A 177 -11.91 31.37 2.98
N GLY A 178 -11.13 31.19 4.04
CA GLY A 178 -11.61 30.75 5.36
C GLY A 178 -11.95 29.25 5.49
N ALA A 179 -11.71 28.46 4.48
CA ALA A 179 -11.88 27.01 4.57
C ALA A 179 -10.72 26.32 5.30
N LYS A 180 -11.05 25.25 6.03
CA LYS A 180 -10.07 24.30 6.54
C LYS A 180 -10.04 23.11 5.59
N PHE A 181 -8.85 22.77 5.11
CA PHE A 181 -8.64 21.59 4.26
C PHE A 181 -8.13 20.44 5.11
N LEU A 182 -8.72 19.28 4.91
CA LEU A 182 -8.14 18.01 5.34
C LEU A 182 -7.60 17.32 4.09
N ILE A 183 -6.29 17.21 4.00
CA ILE A 183 -5.64 16.38 2.97
C ILE A 183 -5.41 15.04 3.63
N ALA A 184 -6.16 14.04 3.20
CA ALA A 184 -6.01 12.66 3.64
C ALA A 184 -5.63 11.79 2.45
N HIS A 185 -4.78 10.83 2.70
CA HIS A 185 -4.45 9.76 1.79
C HIS A 185 -4.85 8.43 2.40
#